data_e53234c7965b421051cb50df95a3f5e7
#
_entry.id   e53234c7965b421051cb50df95a3f5e7
#
_cell.length_a   1.000
_cell.length_b   1.000
_cell.length_c   1.000
_cell.angle_alpha   90.00
_cell.angle_beta   90.00
_cell.angle_gamma   90.00
#
_symmetry.space_group_name_H-M   'P 1'
#
loop_
_entity.id
_entity.type
_entity.pdbx_description
1 polymer ?
#
loop_
_entity_poly.entity_id
_entity_poly.type
_entity_poly.pdbx_seq_one_letter_code
_entity_poly.pdbx_strand_id
1 'polypeptide(L)'
;MTGEFANTTTLLETFQACIDVGGWTTLLNDSGMRSVMSASKRKEVDEQIGAEKVPELTREAIRTTFATLHDSRMDMFEQGVIECFRRLSWDYKTNLPQKFGKRMVMTSLTSYGSANMRQADQLDDLLRVFHLCDGKPEADHRTGAYRLITDAMQLTSSWPKLAEHVYISIRLFKNQNGHVTFKRPDLVTRLNRIVAKHYPHALPAPKG
;
A
#
# COMPACT_ATOMS: atom_id res chain seq x y z
N MET A 1 29.42 -39.62 -21.77
CA MET A 1 29.99 -38.32 -21.34
C MET A 1 29.10 -37.10 -21.56
N THR A 2 27.86 -37.24 -22.03
CA THR A 2 26.95 -36.09 -22.33
C THR A 2 26.03 -35.69 -21.15
N GLY A 3 25.87 -36.52 -20.14
CA GLY A 3 24.95 -36.21 -19.02
C GLY A 3 25.50 -35.29 -17.92
N GLU A 4 26.81 -35.28 -17.72
CA GLU A 4 27.44 -34.47 -16.64
C GLU A 4 27.50 -32.96 -17.02
N PHE A 5 27.73 -32.65 -18.32
CA PHE A 5 27.75 -31.26 -18.78
C PHE A 5 26.37 -30.61 -18.74
N ALA A 6 25.30 -31.34 -19.09
CA ALA A 6 23.95 -30.84 -19.02
C ALA A 6 23.52 -30.49 -17.59
N ASN A 7 23.92 -31.29 -16.61
CA ASN A 7 23.62 -31.08 -15.20
C ASN A 7 24.37 -29.87 -14.63
N THR A 8 25.61 -29.63 -15.05
CA THR A 8 26.43 -28.49 -14.62
C THR A 8 25.91 -27.16 -15.16
N THR A 9 25.45 -27.12 -16.43
CA THR A 9 24.86 -25.94 -17.05
C THR A 9 23.56 -25.53 -16.36
N THR A 10 22.67 -26.49 -16.10
CA THR A 10 21.41 -26.24 -15.35
C THR A 10 21.66 -25.73 -13.93
N LEU A 11 22.71 -26.24 -13.26
CA LEU A 11 23.11 -25.77 -11.91
C LEU A 11 23.60 -24.32 -11.95
N LEU A 12 24.40 -23.94 -12.93
CA LEU A 12 24.90 -22.57 -13.10
C LEU A 12 23.76 -21.59 -13.43
N GLU A 13 22.85 -21.97 -14.30
CA GLU A 13 21.65 -21.17 -14.62
C GLU A 13 20.76 -20.94 -13.40
N THR A 14 20.53 -21.99 -12.61
CA THR A 14 19.75 -21.88 -11.37
C THR A 14 20.45 -20.99 -10.35
N PHE A 15 21.76 -21.09 -10.22
CA PHE A 15 22.55 -20.26 -9.31
C PHE A 15 22.54 -18.79 -9.73
N GLN A 16 22.67 -18.52 -11.04
CA GLN A 16 22.58 -17.18 -11.59
C GLN A 16 21.20 -16.56 -11.32
N ALA A 17 20.10 -17.30 -11.57
CA ALA A 17 18.76 -16.85 -11.30
C ALA A 17 18.55 -16.49 -9.81
N CYS A 18 19.09 -17.29 -8.88
CA CYS A 18 19.04 -16.97 -7.45
C CYS A 18 19.78 -15.67 -7.11
N ILE A 19 20.94 -15.42 -7.71
CA ILE A 19 21.72 -14.19 -7.53
C ILE A 19 20.93 -12.99 -8.07
N ASP A 20 20.36 -13.10 -9.25
CA ASP A 20 19.59 -12.03 -9.89
C ASP A 20 18.36 -11.67 -9.05
N VAL A 21 17.57 -12.65 -8.64
CA VAL A 21 16.39 -12.48 -7.74
C VAL A 21 16.78 -11.83 -6.42
N GLY A 22 17.82 -12.32 -5.76
CA GLY A 22 18.31 -11.77 -4.49
C GLY A 22 18.81 -10.34 -4.64
N GLY A 23 19.57 -10.06 -5.68
CA GLY A 23 20.10 -8.74 -5.98
C GLY A 23 19.01 -7.72 -6.30
N TRP A 24 18.05 -8.05 -7.17
CA TRP A 24 16.92 -7.17 -7.47
C TRP A 24 16.05 -6.91 -6.24
N THR A 25 15.80 -7.94 -5.41
CA THR A 25 15.05 -7.79 -4.16
C THR A 25 15.71 -6.78 -3.22
N THR A 26 17.02 -6.92 -3.01
CA THR A 26 17.82 -6.02 -2.16
C THR A 26 17.82 -4.60 -2.69
N LEU A 27 18.13 -4.42 -3.98
CA LEU A 27 18.18 -3.09 -4.60
C LEU A 27 16.84 -2.35 -4.54
N LEU A 28 15.72 -3.03 -4.82
CA LEU A 28 14.39 -2.41 -4.76
C LEU A 28 13.97 -2.05 -3.34
N ASN A 29 14.36 -2.85 -2.33
CA ASN A 29 14.08 -2.55 -0.94
C ASN A 29 14.92 -1.37 -0.43
N ASP A 30 16.23 -1.41 -0.66
CA ASP A 30 17.17 -0.42 -0.10
C ASP A 30 17.06 0.96 -0.78
N SER A 31 16.64 1.00 -2.05
CA SER A 31 16.44 2.25 -2.78
C SER A 31 15.22 3.06 -2.33
N GLY A 32 14.32 2.49 -1.53
CA GLY A 32 13.04 3.10 -1.17
C GLY A 32 12.03 3.20 -2.33
N MET A 33 12.33 2.64 -3.51
CA MET A 33 11.42 2.71 -4.66
C MET A 33 10.12 1.95 -4.43
N ARG A 34 10.13 0.90 -3.62
CA ARG A 34 8.91 0.16 -3.24
C ARG A 34 7.88 1.03 -2.51
N SER A 35 8.32 2.01 -1.74
CA SER A 35 7.42 2.88 -0.97
C SER A 35 6.57 3.80 -1.86
N VAL A 36 7.07 4.20 -3.03
CA VAL A 36 6.33 5.04 -3.98
C VAL A 36 5.44 4.25 -4.95
N MET A 37 5.63 2.93 -5.06
CA MET A 37 4.79 2.06 -5.89
C MET A 37 3.38 1.93 -5.31
N SER A 38 2.37 1.86 -6.19
CA SER A 38 1.02 1.46 -5.78
C SER A 38 0.99 0.02 -5.27
N ALA A 39 -0.07 -0.38 -4.56
CA ALA A 39 -0.24 -1.76 -4.08
C ALA A 39 -0.23 -2.77 -5.24
N SER A 40 -0.89 -2.43 -6.36
CA SER A 40 -0.91 -3.28 -7.56
C SER A 40 0.48 -3.42 -8.19
N LYS A 41 1.26 -2.32 -8.27
CA LYS A 41 2.62 -2.37 -8.83
C LYS A 41 3.58 -3.15 -7.94
N ARG A 42 3.47 -3.02 -6.62
CA ARG A 42 4.26 -3.85 -5.69
C ARG A 42 3.98 -5.34 -5.88
N LYS A 43 2.70 -5.70 -5.98
CA LYS A 43 2.29 -7.08 -6.22
C LYS A 43 2.83 -7.62 -7.55
N GLU A 44 2.76 -6.84 -8.63
CA GLU A 44 3.32 -7.21 -9.93
C GLU A 44 4.83 -7.49 -9.83
N VAL A 45 5.58 -6.61 -9.15
CA VAL A 45 7.02 -6.79 -8.93
C VAL A 45 7.31 -8.03 -8.09
N ASP A 46 6.53 -8.27 -7.03
CA ASP A 46 6.70 -9.45 -6.17
C ASP A 46 6.38 -10.76 -6.94
N GLU A 47 5.39 -10.74 -7.82
CA GLU A 47 5.07 -11.88 -8.69
C GLU A 47 6.19 -12.13 -9.72
N GLN A 48 6.78 -11.09 -10.29
CA GLN A 48 7.93 -11.23 -11.20
C GLN A 48 9.15 -11.81 -10.49
N ILE A 49 9.45 -11.33 -9.29
CA ILE A 49 10.54 -11.84 -8.45
C ILE A 49 10.28 -13.29 -8.04
N GLY A 50 9.07 -13.60 -7.56
CA GLY A 50 8.69 -14.95 -7.13
C GLY A 50 8.62 -15.98 -8.26
N ALA A 51 8.39 -15.52 -9.48
CA ALA A 51 8.42 -16.35 -10.69
C ALA A 51 9.81 -16.41 -11.34
N GLU A 52 10.85 -15.84 -10.72
CA GLU A 52 12.22 -15.71 -11.25
C GLU A 52 12.29 -15.02 -12.63
N LYS A 53 11.30 -14.16 -12.92
CA LYS A 53 11.19 -13.39 -14.17
C LYS A 53 11.79 -12.00 -14.00
N VAL A 54 13.04 -11.96 -13.59
CA VAL A 54 13.82 -10.72 -13.45
C VAL A 54 14.91 -10.70 -14.52
N PRO A 55 15.31 -9.51 -15.00
CA PRO A 55 16.47 -9.42 -15.91
C PRO A 55 17.76 -9.80 -15.18
N GLU A 56 18.75 -10.25 -15.93
CA GLU A 56 20.11 -10.48 -15.41
C GLU A 56 20.61 -9.21 -14.67
N LEU A 57 21.24 -9.40 -13.52
CA LEU A 57 21.71 -8.31 -12.66
C LEU A 57 23.00 -7.69 -13.20
N THR A 58 22.88 -6.93 -14.27
CA THR A 58 24.00 -6.19 -14.87
C THR A 58 23.94 -4.71 -14.47
N ARG A 59 25.10 -4.03 -14.55
CA ARG A 59 25.16 -2.57 -14.31
C ARG A 59 24.20 -1.80 -15.21
N GLU A 60 24.06 -2.21 -16.46
CA GLU A 60 23.18 -1.56 -17.43
C GLU A 60 21.70 -1.81 -17.11
N ALA A 61 21.31 -3.05 -16.80
CA ALA A 61 19.96 -3.40 -16.39
C ALA A 61 19.54 -2.63 -15.11
N ILE A 62 20.41 -2.56 -14.12
CA ILE A 62 20.19 -1.78 -12.90
C ILE A 62 19.95 -0.31 -13.24
N ARG A 63 20.88 0.31 -14.00
CA ARG A 63 20.80 1.72 -14.38
C ARG A 63 19.52 2.06 -15.12
N THR A 64 19.16 1.26 -16.12
CA THR A 64 17.96 1.46 -16.94
C THR A 64 16.69 1.29 -16.12
N THR A 65 16.62 0.24 -15.31
CA THR A 65 15.47 -0.01 -14.44
C THR A 65 15.27 1.13 -13.45
N PHE A 66 16.31 1.56 -12.75
CA PHE A 66 16.20 2.65 -11.77
C PHE A 66 15.95 4.02 -12.41
N ALA A 67 16.48 4.30 -13.60
CA ALA A 67 16.12 5.51 -14.34
C ALA A 67 14.61 5.51 -14.68
N THR A 68 14.09 4.42 -15.23
CA THR A 68 12.66 4.28 -15.55
C THR A 68 11.77 4.41 -14.31
N LEU A 69 12.14 3.77 -13.20
CA LEU A 69 11.40 3.87 -11.94
C LEU A 69 11.45 5.29 -11.37
N HIS A 70 12.59 5.96 -11.44
CA HIS A 70 12.75 7.33 -11.00
C HIS A 70 11.87 8.30 -11.81
N ASP A 71 11.84 8.16 -13.14
CA ASP A 71 11.06 9.02 -14.02
C ASP A 71 9.55 8.82 -13.82
N SER A 72 9.13 7.59 -13.56
CA SER A 72 7.72 7.24 -13.33
C SER A 72 7.26 7.35 -11.86
N ARG A 73 8.13 7.77 -10.94
CA ARG A 73 7.82 7.77 -9.48
C ARG A 73 6.57 8.60 -9.11
N MET A 74 6.37 9.74 -9.79
CA MET A 74 5.20 10.58 -9.52
C MET A 74 3.92 9.93 -10.01
N ASP A 75 3.95 9.30 -11.18
CA ASP A 75 2.80 8.59 -11.71
C ASP A 75 2.46 7.38 -10.85
N MET A 76 3.46 6.63 -10.39
CA MET A 76 3.26 5.51 -9.46
C MET A 76 2.65 5.99 -8.13
N PHE A 77 3.09 7.13 -7.62
CA PHE A 77 2.53 7.71 -6.40
C PHE A 77 1.07 8.16 -6.62
N GLU A 78 0.77 8.91 -7.71
CA GLU A 78 -0.58 9.32 -8.04
C GLU A 78 -1.51 8.10 -8.23
N GLN A 79 -1.03 7.06 -8.92
CA GLN A 79 -1.75 5.80 -9.06
C GLN A 79 -2.03 5.14 -7.71
N GLY A 80 -1.06 5.14 -6.78
CA GLY A 80 -1.25 4.64 -5.41
C GLY A 80 -2.34 5.39 -4.64
N VAL A 81 -2.39 6.71 -4.79
CA VAL A 81 -3.45 7.55 -4.20
C VAL A 81 -4.82 7.16 -4.76
N ILE A 82 -4.92 6.99 -6.08
CA ILE A 82 -6.18 6.64 -6.75
C ILE A 82 -6.66 5.24 -6.37
N GLU A 83 -5.78 4.26 -6.31
CA GLU A 83 -6.13 2.91 -5.86
C GLU A 83 -6.63 2.90 -4.42
N CYS A 84 -5.93 3.61 -3.53
CA CYS A 84 -6.34 3.77 -2.14
C CYS A 84 -7.71 4.47 -2.04
N PHE A 85 -7.92 5.56 -2.79
CA PHE A 85 -9.19 6.27 -2.83
C PHE A 85 -10.35 5.37 -3.27
N ARG A 86 -10.19 4.61 -4.35
CA ARG A 86 -11.22 3.70 -4.86
C ARG A 86 -11.62 2.65 -3.84
N ARG A 87 -10.63 2.01 -3.20
CA ARG A 87 -10.87 0.96 -2.21
C ARG A 87 -11.63 1.49 -0.98
N LEU A 88 -11.28 2.68 -0.52
CA LEU A 88 -11.79 3.21 0.74
C LEU A 88 -13.06 4.04 0.58
N SER A 89 -13.15 4.87 -0.46
CA SER A 89 -14.29 5.81 -0.61
C SER A 89 -15.52 5.14 -1.21
N TRP A 90 -15.36 4.10 -2.01
CA TRP A 90 -16.49 3.41 -2.64
C TRP A 90 -17.03 2.23 -1.83
N ASP A 91 -16.37 1.87 -0.74
CA ASP A 91 -16.77 0.74 0.10
C ASP A 91 -18.02 1.02 0.96
N TYR A 92 -18.40 2.29 1.16
CA TYR A 92 -19.53 2.65 1.98
C TYR A 92 -20.32 3.85 1.46
N LYS A 93 -21.66 3.70 1.41
CA LYS A 93 -22.59 4.69 0.81
C LYS A 93 -22.52 6.11 1.38
N THR A 94 -22.03 6.31 2.59
CA THR A 94 -21.88 7.64 3.20
C THR A 94 -20.52 8.27 2.96
N ASN A 95 -19.56 7.54 2.40
CA ASN A 95 -18.30 8.10 1.98
C ASN A 95 -18.52 8.95 0.71
N LEU A 96 -17.70 9.99 0.55
CA LEU A 96 -17.82 10.87 -0.61
C LEU A 96 -17.20 10.18 -1.84
N PRO A 97 -17.95 9.98 -2.93
CA PRO A 97 -17.46 9.25 -4.09
C PRO A 97 -16.45 10.03 -4.96
N GLN A 98 -16.27 11.34 -4.73
CA GLN A 98 -15.40 12.22 -5.54
C GLN A 98 -14.17 12.72 -4.79
N LYS A 99 -14.08 12.55 -3.46
CA LYS A 99 -12.96 13.04 -2.65
C LYS A 99 -12.92 12.36 -1.28
N PHE A 100 -11.76 12.37 -0.64
CA PHE A 100 -11.68 12.08 0.79
C PHE A 100 -12.39 13.19 1.58
N GLY A 101 -13.36 12.82 2.41
CA GLY A 101 -14.02 13.73 3.34
C GLY A 101 -13.17 13.96 4.60
N LYS A 102 -13.72 14.69 5.58
CA LYS A 102 -13.10 14.82 6.91
C LYS A 102 -13.05 13.48 7.66
N ARG A 103 -14.03 12.63 7.40
CA ARG A 103 -14.20 11.31 7.99
C ARG A 103 -14.69 10.34 6.91
N MET A 104 -14.29 9.08 7.04
CA MET A 104 -14.83 7.99 6.25
C MET A 104 -15.23 6.82 7.14
N VAL A 105 -16.14 5.99 6.64
CA VAL A 105 -16.57 4.75 7.28
C VAL A 105 -15.92 3.59 6.55
N MET A 106 -15.32 2.67 7.33
CA MET A 106 -14.83 1.39 6.85
C MET A 106 -15.67 0.28 7.48
N THR A 107 -16.18 -0.62 6.63
CA THR A 107 -16.98 -1.76 7.07
C THR A 107 -16.07 -2.91 7.50
N SER A 108 -16.54 -3.73 8.42
CA SER A 108 -15.83 -4.94 8.89
C SER A 108 -14.36 -4.70 9.26
N LEU A 109 -14.07 -3.56 9.88
CA LEU A 109 -12.72 -3.19 10.29
C LEU A 109 -12.18 -4.09 11.40
N THR A 110 -13.09 -4.65 12.18
CA THR A 110 -12.79 -5.66 13.22
C THR A 110 -13.52 -6.97 12.94
N SER A 111 -12.96 -8.08 13.41
CA SER A 111 -13.54 -9.41 13.30
C SER A 111 -13.07 -10.26 14.48
N TYR A 112 -13.99 -10.96 15.17
CA TYR A 112 -13.70 -11.87 16.28
C TYR A 112 -12.79 -11.27 17.38
N GLY A 113 -12.95 -9.99 17.69
CA GLY A 113 -12.21 -9.32 18.78
C GLY A 113 -10.82 -8.77 18.38
N SER A 114 -10.43 -8.83 17.11
CA SER A 114 -9.19 -8.27 16.57
C SER A 114 -9.45 -7.46 15.29
N ALA A 115 -8.40 -6.88 14.72
CA ALA A 115 -8.48 -6.24 13.42
C ALA A 115 -8.76 -7.27 12.31
N ASN A 116 -9.52 -6.85 11.30
CA ASN A 116 -9.63 -7.59 10.05
C ASN A 116 -8.38 -7.29 9.19
N MET A 117 -7.60 -8.31 8.89
CA MET A 117 -6.32 -8.18 8.16
C MET A 117 -6.49 -7.42 6.84
N ARG A 118 -7.46 -7.81 6.01
CA ARG A 118 -7.71 -7.16 4.71
C ARG A 118 -8.02 -5.66 4.84
N GLN A 119 -8.78 -5.28 5.85
CA GLN A 119 -9.13 -3.88 6.09
C GLN A 119 -7.96 -3.11 6.70
N ALA A 120 -7.17 -3.75 7.54
CA ALA A 120 -5.95 -3.19 8.09
C ALA A 120 -4.92 -2.90 6.97
N ASP A 121 -4.74 -3.81 6.02
CA ASP A 121 -3.85 -3.61 4.86
C ASP A 121 -4.28 -2.39 4.02
N GLN A 122 -5.59 -2.18 3.83
CA GLN A 122 -6.10 -0.99 3.13
C GLN A 122 -5.79 0.30 3.89
N LEU A 123 -5.86 0.24 5.22
CA LEU A 123 -5.50 1.36 6.07
C LEU A 123 -3.99 1.65 6.06
N ASP A 124 -3.17 0.60 6.03
CA ASP A 124 -1.72 0.73 5.91
C ASP A 124 -1.32 1.34 4.55
N ASP A 125 -1.99 0.99 3.46
CA ASP A 125 -1.81 1.67 2.17
C ASP A 125 -2.14 3.17 2.25
N LEU A 126 -3.19 3.54 2.97
CA LEU A 126 -3.54 4.94 3.21
C LEU A 126 -2.49 5.65 4.07
N LEU A 127 -2.06 5.04 5.17
CA LEU A 127 -1.04 5.60 6.06
C LEU A 127 0.29 5.80 5.32
N ARG A 128 0.67 4.86 4.47
CA ARG A 128 1.85 5.00 3.60
C ARG A 128 1.75 6.21 2.69
N VAL A 129 0.60 6.41 2.04
CA VAL A 129 0.37 7.59 1.19
C VAL A 129 0.49 8.89 2.01
N PHE A 130 -0.01 8.93 3.25
CA PHE A 130 0.16 10.06 4.14
C PHE A 130 1.64 10.30 4.52
N HIS A 131 2.39 9.25 4.85
CA HIS A 131 3.83 9.37 5.13
C HIS A 131 4.59 9.97 3.95
N LEU A 132 4.36 9.47 2.74
CA LEU A 132 4.99 10.00 1.53
C LEU A 132 4.61 11.46 1.26
N CYS A 133 3.34 11.83 1.44
CA CYS A 133 2.88 13.21 1.32
C CYS A 133 3.51 14.14 2.36
N ASP A 134 3.79 13.65 3.56
CA ASP A 134 4.41 14.40 4.67
C ASP A 134 5.95 14.41 4.57
N GLY A 135 6.53 13.78 3.54
CA GLY A 135 7.98 13.68 3.35
C GLY A 135 8.68 12.80 4.37
N LYS A 136 7.94 11.87 4.99
CA LYS A 136 8.46 10.94 5.98
C LYS A 136 8.65 9.56 5.38
N PRO A 137 9.60 8.76 5.90
CA PRO A 137 9.74 7.37 5.49
C PRO A 137 8.46 6.58 5.83
N GLU A 138 8.24 5.49 5.10
CA GLU A 138 7.16 4.56 5.41
C GLU A 138 7.28 4.06 6.85
N ALA A 139 6.15 3.96 7.55
CA ALA A 139 6.14 3.46 8.92
C ALA A 139 6.56 1.99 8.97
N ASP A 140 7.25 1.59 10.02
CA ASP A 140 7.53 0.18 10.28
C ASP A 140 6.21 -0.59 10.39
N HIS A 141 6.09 -1.71 9.65
CA HIS A 141 4.93 -2.61 9.69
C HIS A 141 4.60 -3.14 11.09
N ARG A 142 5.55 -3.07 12.05
CA ARG A 142 5.29 -3.39 13.47
C ARG A 142 4.32 -2.41 14.14
N THR A 143 4.17 -1.22 13.58
CA THR A 143 3.25 -0.18 14.04
C THR A 143 2.04 -0.02 13.11
N GLY A 144 1.80 -1.00 12.24
CA GLY A 144 0.74 -1.00 11.24
C GLY A 144 -0.67 -0.98 11.83
N ALA A 145 -1.63 -0.74 10.97
CA ALA A 145 -3.04 -0.58 11.32
C ALA A 145 -3.62 -1.83 12.02
N TYR A 146 -3.16 -3.03 11.65
CA TYR A 146 -3.60 -4.25 12.32
C TYR A 146 -3.31 -4.22 13.81
N ARG A 147 -2.08 -3.90 14.20
CA ARG A 147 -1.68 -3.82 15.61
C ARG A 147 -2.40 -2.68 16.31
N LEU A 148 -2.44 -1.50 15.70
CA LEU A 148 -3.12 -0.32 16.23
C LEU A 148 -4.58 -0.62 16.62
N ILE A 149 -5.33 -1.30 15.74
CA ILE A 149 -6.72 -1.67 15.95
C ILE A 149 -6.84 -2.78 17.01
N THR A 150 -6.01 -3.81 16.92
CA THR A 150 -6.04 -4.94 17.85
C THR A 150 -5.72 -4.51 19.28
N ASP A 151 -4.71 -3.67 19.46
CA ASP A 151 -4.36 -3.11 20.77
C ASP A 151 -5.53 -2.28 21.34
N ALA A 152 -6.17 -1.44 20.51
CA ALA A 152 -7.36 -0.69 20.93
C ALA A 152 -8.55 -1.59 21.31
N MET A 153 -8.68 -2.74 20.66
CA MET A 153 -9.72 -3.72 21.00
C MET A 153 -9.50 -4.35 22.37
N GLN A 154 -8.26 -4.45 22.82
CA GLN A 154 -7.89 -5.08 24.11
C GLN A 154 -7.87 -4.08 25.29
N LEU A 155 -7.61 -2.79 25.03
CA LEU A 155 -7.39 -1.77 26.06
C LEU A 155 -8.60 -1.52 26.98
N THR A 156 -9.82 -1.73 26.53
CA THR A 156 -11.03 -1.43 27.29
C THR A 156 -12.19 -2.34 26.91
N SER A 157 -13.09 -2.60 27.85
CA SER A 157 -14.37 -3.27 27.57
C SER A 157 -15.45 -2.32 27.04
N SER A 158 -15.27 -1.00 27.19
CA SER A 158 -16.23 0.03 26.77
C SER A 158 -16.27 0.21 25.26
N TRP A 159 -17.42 0.62 24.76
CA TRP A 159 -17.65 0.98 23.36
C TRP A 159 -18.18 2.42 23.24
N PRO A 160 -17.85 3.15 22.17
CA PRO A 160 -16.91 2.81 21.09
C PRO A 160 -15.46 2.78 21.58
N LYS A 161 -14.62 1.95 20.97
CA LYS A 161 -13.18 1.92 21.25
C LYS A 161 -12.45 2.91 20.37
N LEU A 162 -11.30 3.41 20.82
CA LEU A 162 -10.54 4.44 20.13
C LEU A 162 -9.12 3.93 19.85
N ALA A 163 -8.71 4.02 18.58
CA ALA A 163 -7.35 3.81 18.15
C ALA A 163 -6.79 5.13 17.58
N GLU A 164 -5.61 5.53 18.02
CA GLU A 164 -5.00 6.82 17.68
C GLU A 164 -3.69 6.63 16.93
N HIS A 165 -3.59 7.30 15.78
CA HIS A 165 -2.38 7.42 14.98
C HIS A 165 -2.07 8.89 14.70
N VAL A 166 -0.86 9.22 14.27
CA VAL A 166 -0.46 10.60 13.98
C VAL A 166 -1.31 11.25 12.87
N TYR A 167 -1.77 10.47 11.90
CA TYR A 167 -2.56 10.94 10.75
C TYR A 167 -4.05 10.72 10.88
N ILE A 168 -4.47 9.73 11.65
CA ILE A 168 -5.88 9.32 11.77
C ILE A 168 -6.28 9.01 13.21
N SER A 169 -7.57 9.13 13.47
CA SER A 169 -8.22 8.61 14.69
C SER A 169 -9.35 7.67 14.26
N ILE A 170 -9.42 6.50 14.84
CA ILE A 170 -10.39 5.45 14.47
C ILE A 170 -11.30 5.17 15.65
N ARG A 171 -12.60 5.40 15.46
CA ARG A 171 -13.63 4.95 16.42
C ARG A 171 -14.21 3.63 15.96
N LEU A 172 -13.99 2.58 16.74
CA LEU A 172 -14.47 1.23 16.49
C LEU A 172 -15.82 1.01 17.16
N PHE A 173 -16.72 0.32 16.48
CA PHE A 173 -18.09 0.06 16.95
C PHE A 173 -18.38 -1.44 17.05
N LYS A 174 -19.39 -1.80 17.86
CA LYS A 174 -19.82 -3.20 18.06
C LYS A 174 -20.26 -3.91 16.78
N ASN A 175 -20.75 -3.16 15.80
CA ASN A 175 -21.11 -3.68 14.46
C ASN A 175 -19.91 -3.93 13.54
N GLN A 176 -18.70 -3.96 14.10
CA GLN A 176 -17.43 -4.19 13.40
C GLN A 176 -16.98 -3.06 12.47
N ASN A 177 -17.75 -1.99 12.32
CA ASN A 177 -17.36 -0.85 11.53
C ASN A 177 -16.42 0.09 12.29
N GLY A 178 -15.61 0.84 11.52
CA GLY A 178 -14.76 1.90 12.05
C GLY A 178 -15.04 3.23 11.38
N HIS A 179 -15.07 4.30 12.16
CA HIS A 179 -15.06 5.67 11.66
C HIS A 179 -13.64 6.22 11.71
N VAL A 180 -13.05 6.38 10.57
CA VAL A 180 -11.69 6.92 10.39
C VAL A 180 -11.81 8.43 10.19
N THR A 181 -11.26 9.21 11.10
CA THR A 181 -11.20 10.67 11.06
C THR A 181 -9.78 11.11 10.74
N PHE A 182 -9.62 11.98 9.75
CA PHE A 182 -8.31 12.50 9.35
C PHE A 182 -7.87 13.65 10.25
N LYS A 183 -6.65 13.58 10.78
CA LYS A 183 -6.05 14.60 11.67
C LYS A 183 -5.24 15.66 10.91
N ARG A 184 -4.90 15.40 9.63
CA ARG A 184 -4.10 16.27 8.77
C ARG A 184 -4.90 16.72 7.53
N PRO A 185 -5.75 17.74 7.65
CA PRO A 185 -6.57 18.24 6.53
C PRO A 185 -5.75 18.80 5.37
N ASP A 186 -4.53 19.28 5.63
CA ASP A 186 -3.57 19.71 4.61
C ASP A 186 -3.18 18.56 3.68
N LEU A 187 -2.85 17.38 4.23
CA LEU A 187 -2.52 16.20 3.45
C LEU A 187 -3.75 15.68 2.68
N VAL A 188 -4.92 15.65 3.33
CA VAL A 188 -6.18 15.30 2.65
C VAL A 188 -6.44 16.21 1.45
N THR A 189 -6.18 17.51 1.58
CA THR A 189 -6.32 18.47 0.47
C THR A 189 -5.36 18.14 -0.67
N ARG A 190 -4.11 17.76 -0.37
CA ARG A 190 -3.14 17.32 -1.41
C ARG A 190 -3.62 16.07 -2.14
N LEU A 191 -4.09 15.05 -1.41
CA LEU A 191 -4.64 13.82 -2.00
C LEU A 191 -5.86 14.11 -2.87
N ASN A 192 -6.76 14.99 -2.41
CA ASN A 192 -7.95 15.37 -3.16
C ASN A 192 -7.64 16.11 -4.46
N ARG A 193 -6.51 16.84 -4.55
CA ARG A 193 -6.05 17.43 -5.82
C ARG A 193 -5.65 16.34 -6.83
N ILE A 194 -5.00 15.26 -6.37
CA ILE A 194 -4.66 14.13 -7.23
C ILE A 194 -5.92 13.41 -7.70
N VAL A 195 -6.87 13.16 -6.78
CA VAL A 195 -8.17 12.56 -7.13
C VAL A 195 -8.92 13.40 -8.16
N ALA A 196 -8.98 14.73 -7.98
CA ALA A 196 -9.65 15.62 -8.90
C ALA A 196 -8.98 15.67 -10.29
N LYS A 197 -7.66 15.55 -10.37
CA LYS A 197 -6.92 15.45 -11.64
C LYS A 197 -7.31 14.20 -12.43
N HIS A 198 -7.49 13.06 -11.73
CA HIS A 198 -7.86 11.78 -12.37
C HIS A 198 -9.37 11.65 -12.68
N TYR A 199 -10.21 12.40 -11.99
CA TYR A 199 -11.67 12.38 -12.19
C TYR A 199 -12.24 13.77 -12.47
N PRO A 200 -11.79 14.47 -13.54
CA PRO A 200 -12.19 15.85 -13.81
C PRO A 200 -13.69 16.02 -14.10
N HIS A 201 -14.37 14.94 -14.46
CA HIS A 201 -15.79 14.94 -14.84
C HIS A 201 -16.66 14.04 -13.94
N ALA A 202 -16.15 13.60 -12.79
CA ALA A 202 -16.93 12.78 -11.88
C ALA A 202 -18.03 13.62 -11.22
N LEU A 203 -19.18 13.70 -11.88
CA LEU A 203 -20.41 14.05 -11.19
C LEU A 203 -20.65 13.01 -10.09
N PRO A 204 -21.15 13.42 -8.89
CA PRO A 204 -21.50 12.46 -7.87
C PRO A 204 -22.50 11.47 -8.46
N ALA A 205 -22.25 10.16 -8.24
CA ALA A 205 -23.21 9.15 -8.60
C ALA A 205 -24.56 9.50 -7.95
N PRO A 206 -25.69 9.40 -8.67
CA PRO A 206 -26.99 9.66 -8.08
C PRO A 206 -27.16 8.73 -6.88
N LYS A 207 -27.51 9.30 -5.73
CA LYS A 207 -27.83 8.54 -4.53
C LYS A 207 -29.06 7.69 -4.85
N GLY A 208 -28.86 6.37 -4.98
CA GLY A 208 -29.94 5.40 -4.97
C GLY A 208 -30.53 5.25 -3.57
#